data_e3ae1a0bd0107b27a3bfd2a41f203174
#
_entry.id   e3ae1a0bd0107b27a3bfd2a41f203174
#
_cell.length_a   1.000
_cell.length_b   1.000
_cell.length_c   1.000
_cell.angle_alpha   90.00
_cell.angle_beta   90.00
_cell.angle_gamma   90.00
#
_symmetry.space_group_name_H-M   'P 1'
#
loop_
_entity.id
_entity.type
_entity.pdbx_description
1 polymer ?
#
loop_
_entity_poly.entity_id
_entity_poly.type
_entity_poly.pdbx_seq_one_letter_code
_entity_poly.pdbx_strand_id
1 'polypeptide(L)'
;MGSERLISAWRPEVPGIAEVFHARFRQHAYPVHTHTVWTLLILDQGLLRFDLDRHNHDTLRSQVLLLPPHIPHDGRTPAPQGFSKRVIYLTEDALDANLIGAATDRPNLSDPLLWNRIGLLHDTLSLPGDTFEAESRLALIVERLGWHLRRRRTQAAPPPVRGLADDLHDLLDERLITGLGLDEAARLLRADPTRLIRAFSKRFAIPPHLYLTGRRVEMARQLLLSGMPAGAVAAEVGFYDQSHLTRHFKRMLGVTPGRYVA
;
A
#
# COMPACT_ATOMS: atom_id res chain seq x y z
N MET A 1 -3.27 33.19 -5.15
CA MET A 1 -3.47 31.91 -5.87
C MET A 1 -2.65 30.87 -5.13
N GLY A 2 -3.29 30.09 -4.25
CA GLY A 2 -2.64 29.02 -3.49
C GLY A 2 -2.16 27.93 -4.44
N SER A 3 -0.91 27.54 -4.31
CA SER A 3 -0.35 26.37 -5.00
C SER A 3 -1.19 25.14 -4.61
N GLU A 4 -1.98 24.61 -5.55
CA GLU A 4 -2.70 23.35 -5.37
C GLU A 4 -1.65 22.29 -5.02
N ARG A 5 -1.63 21.83 -3.77
CA ARG A 5 -0.73 20.76 -3.35
C ARG A 5 -1.08 19.52 -4.17
N LEU A 6 -0.13 19.06 -4.96
CA LEU A 6 -0.29 17.86 -5.77
C LEU A 6 -0.32 16.58 -4.91
N ILE A 7 0.25 16.64 -3.70
CA ILE A 7 0.29 15.55 -2.73
C ILE A 7 0.23 16.13 -1.32
N SER A 8 -0.51 15.45 -0.44
CA SER A 8 -0.54 15.67 1.00
C SER A 8 -0.59 14.31 1.70
N ALA A 9 0.25 14.11 2.71
CA ALA A 9 0.28 12.91 3.52
C ALA A 9 0.46 13.28 4.99
N TRP A 10 -0.28 12.60 5.88
CA TRP A 10 -0.15 12.80 7.33
C TRP A 10 -0.60 11.56 8.09
N ARG A 11 -0.18 11.49 9.34
CA ARG A 11 -0.61 10.47 10.29
C ARG A 11 -1.55 11.10 11.31
N PRO A 12 -2.86 10.78 11.28
CA PRO A 12 -3.79 11.25 12.30
C PRO A 12 -3.61 10.47 13.61
N GLU A 13 -3.98 11.10 14.73
CA GLU A 13 -4.04 10.45 16.05
C GLU A 13 -5.34 9.64 16.21
N VAL A 14 -5.64 8.77 15.25
CA VAL A 14 -6.84 7.92 15.22
C VAL A 14 -6.40 6.47 15.18
N PRO A 15 -6.68 5.66 16.21
CA PRO A 15 -6.37 4.23 16.22
C PRO A 15 -6.97 3.53 14.99
N GLY A 16 -6.19 2.63 14.38
CA GLY A 16 -6.60 1.91 13.17
C GLY A 16 -6.26 2.63 11.86
N ILE A 17 -5.78 3.89 11.89
CA ILE A 17 -5.29 4.61 10.71
C ILE A 17 -3.78 4.78 10.80
N ALA A 18 -3.06 4.17 9.85
CA ALA A 18 -1.60 4.30 9.75
C ALA A 18 -1.18 5.60 9.04
N GLU A 19 -1.95 6.01 8.02
CA GLU A 19 -1.65 7.20 7.20
C GLU A 19 -2.89 7.63 6.41
N VAL A 20 -3.00 8.93 6.15
CA VAL A 20 -3.90 9.52 5.15
C VAL A 20 -3.08 10.12 4.03
N PHE A 21 -3.50 9.88 2.78
CA PHE A 21 -2.77 10.32 1.61
C PHE A 21 -3.73 10.86 0.55
N HIS A 22 -3.53 12.11 0.15
CA HIS A 22 -4.24 12.76 -0.95
C HIS A 22 -3.25 13.02 -2.08
N ALA A 23 -3.63 12.70 -3.31
CA ALA A 23 -2.75 12.89 -4.45
C ALA A 23 -3.51 13.25 -5.72
N ARG A 24 -2.89 14.11 -6.54
CA ARG A 24 -3.30 14.40 -7.90
C ARG A 24 -2.13 14.19 -8.84
N PHE A 25 -2.31 13.32 -9.83
CA PHE A 25 -1.29 13.00 -10.82
C PHE A 25 -1.83 13.20 -12.23
N ARG A 26 -1.01 13.77 -13.10
CA ARG A 26 -1.30 13.82 -14.54
C ARG A 26 -0.84 12.56 -15.24
N GLN A 27 0.40 12.15 -14.98
CA GLN A 27 1.01 10.96 -15.56
C GLN A 27 1.89 10.32 -14.48
N HIS A 28 1.38 9.33 -13.81
CA HIS A 28 2.16 8.53 -12.86
C HIS A 28 1.71 7.08 -12.95
N ALA A 29 2.69 6.20 -13.04
CA ALA A 29 2.49 4.76 -12.93
C ALA A 29 3.24 4.26 -11.71
N TYR A 30 2.50 3.63 -10.80
CA TYR A 30 3.06 2.94 -9.66
C TYR A 30 3.64 1.61 -10.14
N PRO A 31 4.93 1.33 -9.92
CA PRO A 31 5.48 0.01 -10.19
C PRO A 31 4.82 -1.02 -9.28
N VAL A 32 4.94 -2.30 -9.62
CA VAL A 32 4.45 -3.39 -8.77
C VAL A 32 5.09 -3.31 -7.38
N HIS A 33 4.25 -3.30 -6.35
CA HIS A 33 4.65 -3.22 -4.94
C HIS A 33 3.58 -3.87 -4.05
N THR A 34 3.87 -3.96 -2.76
CA THR A 34 2.94 -4.42 -1.71
C THR A 34 2.89 -3.40 -0.57
N HIS A 35 1.84 -3.44 0.23
CA HIS A 35 1.75 -2.77 1.52
C HIS A 35 1.56 -3.81 2.63
N THR A 36 1.92 -3.46 3.87
CA THR A 36 1.61 -4.28 5.07
C THR A 36 0.25 -3.94 5.66
N VAL A 37 -0.39 -2.91 5.13
CA VAL A 37 -1.63 -2.33 5.63
C VAL A 37 -2.73 -2.44 4.59
N TRP A 38 -3.99 -2.36 5.00
CA TRP A 38 -5.11 -2.24 4.09
C TRP A 38 -5.11 -0.87 3.43
N THR A 39 -5.28 -0.82 2.12
CA THR A 39 -5.36 0.45 1.37
C THR A 39 -6.79 0.70 0.94
N LEU A 40 -7.44 1.66 1.59
CA LEU A 40 -8.80 2.10 1.28
C LEU A 40 -8.74 3.38 0.44
N LEU A 41 -9.25 3.34 -0.79
CA LEU A 41 -9.08 4.41 -1.77
C LEU A 41 -10.41 4.79 -2.41
N ILE A 42 -10.63 6.11 -2.59
CA ILE A 42 -11.66 6.68 -3.46
C ILE A 42 -11.03 7.62 -4.48
N LEU A 43 -11.63 7.68 -5.67
CA LEU A 43 -11.24 8.63 -6.72
C LEU A 43 -12.17 9.85 -6.70
N ASP A 44 -11.59 11.05 -6.62
CA ASP A 44 -12.31 12.30 -6.82
C ASP A 44 -12.47 12.62 -8.32
N GLN A 45 -11.43 12.28 -9.11
CA GLN A 45 -11.41 12.47 -10.57
C GLN A 45 -10.63 11.37 -11.28
N GLY A 46 -10.99 11.10 -12.52
CA GLY A 46 -10.28 10.20 -13.41
C GLY A 46 -10.64 8.73 -13.24
N LEU A 47 -9.76 7.89 -13.73
CA LEU A 47 -9.84 6.43 -13.74
C LEU A 47 -8.49 5.87 -13.32
N LEU A 48 -8.50 4.87 -12.48
CA LEU A 48 -7.32 4.10 -12.09
C LEU A 48 -7.44 2.68 -12.66
N ARG A 49 -6.47 2.29 -13.47
CA ARG A 49 -6.25 0.90 -13.90
C ARG A 49 -5.12 0.30 -13.07
N PHE A 50 -5.29 -0.92 -12.62
CA PHE A 50 -4.30 -1.60 -11.79
C PHE A 50 -4.36 -3.11 -11.99
N ASP A 51 -3.23 -3.76 -11.78
CA ASP A 51 -3.16 -5.21 -11.66
C ASP A 51 -3.10 -5.57 -10.17
N LEU A 52 -3.92 -6.51 -9.72
CA LEU A 52 -3.92 -7.05 -8.37
C LEU A 52 -3.83 -8.58 -8.47
N ASP A 53 -2.79 -9.16 -7.88
CA ASP A 53 -2.52 -10.60 -7.98
C ASP A 53 -2.65 -11.14 -9.43
N ARG A 54 -2.07 -10.40 -10.39
CA ARG A 54 -2.07 -10.71 -11.85
C ARG A 54 -3.42 -10.57 -12.54
N HIS A 55 -4.44 -10.06 -11.89
CA HIS A 55 -5.73 -9.76 -12.49
C HIS A 55 -5.85 -8.26 -12.73
N ASN A 56 -6.30 -7.91 -13.94
CA ASN A 56 -6.49 -6.50 -14.33
C ASN A 56 -7.82 -5.97 -13.83
N HIS A 57 -7.79 -4.78 -13.24
CA HIS A 57 -8.96 -4.10 -12.70
C HIS A 57 -8.97 -2.62 -13.11
N ASP A 58 -10.17 -2.07 -13.20
CA ASP A 58 -10.39 -0.62 -13.35
C ASP A 58 -11.23 -0.12 -12.16
N THR A 59 -10.83 0.98 -11.54
CA THR A 59 -11.62 1.67 -10.51
C THR A 59 -12.16 2.97 -11.04
N LEU A 60 -13.47 3.13 -10.94
CA LEU A 60 -14.20 4.32 -11.33
C LEU A 60 -14.44 5.25 -10.14
N ARG A 61 -14.73 6.52 -10.43
CA ARG A 61 -15.01 7.55 -9.43
C ARG A 61 -16.09 7.21 -8.40
N SER A 62 -17.10 6.41 -8.79
CA SER A 62 -18.22 6.01 -7.91
C SER A 62 -17.94 4.75 -7.09
N GLN A 63 -16.74 4.19 -7.19
CA GLN A 63 -16.36 2.96 -6.51
C GLN A 63 -15.37 3.23 -5.38
N VAL A 64 -15.42 2.37 -4.38
CA VAL A 64 -14.42 2.27 -3.33
C VAL A 64 -13.48 1.13 -3.70
N LEU A 65 -12.18 1.40 -3.73
CA LEU A 65 -11.14 0.39 -3.92
C LEU A 65 -10.56 0.01 -2.56
N LEU A 66 -10.54 -1.29 -2.28
CA LEU A 66 -9.90 -1.86 -1.10
C LEU A 66 -8.82 -2.85 -1.53
N LEU A 67 -7.55 -2.47 -1.34
CA LEU A 67 -6.42 -3.36 -1.58
C LEU A 67 -6.00 -4.01 -0.27
N PRO A 68 -5.92 -5.34 -0.22
CA PRO A 68 -5.51 -6.06 0.98
C PRO A 68 -3.98 -5.98 1.19
N PRO A 69 -3.51 -6.18 2.43
CA PRO A 69 -2.09 -6.25 2.75
C PRO A 69 -1.42 -7.42 2.02
N HIS A 70 -0.12 -7.26 1.75
CA HIS A 70 0.79 -8.25 1.18
C HIS A 70 0.49 -8.71 -0.25
N ILE A 71 -0.59 -8.25 -0.87
CA ILE A 71 -0.93 -8.62 -2.25
C ILE A 71 -0.27 -7.65 -3.24
N PRO A 72 0.54 -8.16 -4.20
CA PRO A 72 1.19 -7.32 -5.19
C PRO A 72 0.19 -6.61 -6.10
N HIS A 73 0.42 -5.33 -6.29
CA HIS A 73 -0.37 -4.50 -7.20
C HIS A 73 0.47 -3.40 -7.82
N ASP A 74 0.03 -2.92 -8.95
CA ASP A 74 0.53 -1.70 -9.60
C ASP A 74 -0.59 -0.64 -9.67
N GLY A 75 -0.37 0.43 -10.43
CA GLY A 75 -1.44 1.40 -10.69
C GLY A 75 -1.03 2.39 -11.77
N ARG A 76 -1.93 2.65 -12.72
CA ARG A 76 -1.72 3.60 -13.82
C ARG A 76 -3.03 4.25 -14.22
N THR A 77 -2.97 5.44 -14.78
CA THR A 77 -4.14 6.05 -15.39
C THR A 77 -4.02 5.99 -16.92
N PRO A 78 -5.06 5.51 -17.61
CA PRO A 78 -5.13 5.61 -19.06
C PRO A 78 -5.59 7.00 -19.54
N ALA A 79 -6.07 7.86 -18.62
CA ALA A 79 -6.67 9.14 -18.95
C ALA A 79 -5.62 10.25 -19.05
N PRO A 80 -5.56 11.04 -20.14
CA PRO A 80 -4.59 12.13 -20.33
C PRO A 80 -4.69 13.22 -19.25
N GLN A 81 -5.89 13.47 -18.71
CA GLN A 81 -6.14 14.43 -17.63
C GLN A 81 -5.63 13.95 -16.27
N GLY A 82 -5.22 12.68 -16.17
CA GLY A 82 -4.76 12.10 -14.93
C GLY A 82 -5.89 11.68 -13.99
N PHE A 83 -5.56 11.59 -12.71
CA PHE A 83 -6.52 11.24 -11.65
C PHE A 83 -6.19 11.95 -10.34
N SER A 84 -7.20 12.11 -9.49
CA SER A 84 -7.00 12.48 -8.09
C SER A 84 -7.65 11.44 -7.18
N LYS A 85 -6.96 11.13 -6.08
CA LYS A 85 -7.37 10.10 -5.14
C LYS A 85 -7.19 10.55 -3.70
N ARG A 86 -8.05 10.04 -2.85
CA ARG A 86 -7.92 10.06 -1.40
C ARG A 86 -7.75 8.64 -0.89
N VAL A 87 -6.76 8.42 -0.04
CA VAL A 87 -6.38 7.10 0.48
C VAL A 87 -6.32 7.15 2.00
N ILE A 88 -6.86 6.14 2.65
CA ILE A 88 -6.64 5.83 4.06
C ILE A 88 -5.90 4.49 4.11
N TYR A 89 -4.73 4.48 4.71
CA TYR A 89 -4.03 3.26 5.05
C TYR A 89 -4.49 2.82 6.44
N LEU A 90 -5.23 1.73 6.50
CA LEU A 90 -5.70 1.15 7.75
C LEU A 90 -4.67 0.15 8.27
N THR A 91 -4.51 0.06 9.58
CA THR A 91 -3.62 -0.93 10.19
C THR A 91 -4.02 -2.36 9.78
N GLU A 92 -3.08 -3.30 9.85
CA GLU A 92 -3.30 -4.68 9.39
C GLU A 92 -4.46 -5.36 10.13
N ASP A 93 -4.63 -5.05 11.40
CA ASP A 93 -5.66 -5.58 12.29
C ASP A 93 -7.05 -4.92 12.13
N ALA A 94 -7.18 -3.90 11.28
CA ALA A 94 -8.46 -3.23 11.03
C ALA A 94 -9.53 -4.17 10.43
N LEU A 95 -9.10 -5.16 9.66
CA LEU A 95 -9.95 -6.19 9.08
C LEU A 95 -9.30 -7.56 9.28
N ASP A 96 -10.14 -8.60 9.47
CA ASP A 96 -9.68 -9.96 9.65
C ASP A 96 -8.88 -10.47 8.44
N ALA A 97 -7.71 -11.07 8.70
CA ALA A 97 -6.81 -11.60 7.66
C ALA A 97 -7.50 -12.64 6.75
N ASN A 98 -8.51 -13.35 7.24
CA ASN A 98 -9.28 -14.30 6.43
C ASN A 98 -10.14 -13.64 5.34
N LEU A 99 -10.23 -12.31 5.32
CA LEU A 99 -10.94 -11.52 4.32
C LEU A 99 -10.05 -11.07 3.14
N ILE A 100 -8.74 -11.29 3.22
CA ILE A 100 -7.76 -10.92 2.18
C ILE A 100 -8.15 -11.52 0.83
N GLY A 101 -8.47 -12.81 0.76
CA GLY A 101 -8.88 -13.47 -0.48
C GLY A 101 -10.12 -12.82 -1.11
N ALA A 102 -11.15 -12.53 -0.32
CA ALA A 102 -12.37 -11.89 -0.82
C ALA A 102 -12.13 -10.45 -1.33
N ALA A 103 -11.18 -9.72 -0.74
CA ALA A 103 -10.76 -8.40 -1.20
C ALA A 103 -9.90 -8.49 -2.47
N THR A 104 -9.04 -9.52 -2.58
CA THR A 104 -8.22 -9.77 -3.77
C THR A 104 -9.10 -10.12 -4.97
N ASP A 105 -10.08 -11.00 -4.80
CA ASP A 105 -10.99 -11.42 -5.89
C ASP A 105 -11.85 -10.27 -6.41
N ARG A 106 -12.29 -9.39 -5.54
CA ARG A 106 -13.18 -8.26 -5.89
C ARG A 106 -12.82 -7.00 -5.11
N PRO A 107 -11.74 -6.31 -5.51
CA PRO A 107 -11.22 -5.14 -4.80
C PRO A 107 -12.15 -3.92 -4.89
N ASN A 108 -12.99 -3.83 -5.92
CA ASN A 108 -13.91 -2.72 -6.11
C ASN A 108 -15.27 -2.95 -5.46
N LEU A 109 -15.74 -1.96 -4.72
CA LEU A 109 -17.02 -1.94 -4.03
C LEU A 109 -17.90 -0.82 -4.61
N SER A 110 -18.99 -1.19 -5.26
CA SER A 110 -20.02 -0.25 -5.72
C SER A 110 -21.03 -0.02 -4.60
N ASP A 111 -20.71 0.90 -3.71
CA ASP A 111 -21.49 1.24 -2.52
C ASP A 111 -21.44 2.75 -2.26
N PRO A 112 -22.49 3.49 -2.68
CA PRO A 112 -22.54 4.95 -2.51
C PRO A 112 -22.51 5.40 -1.05
N LEU A 113 -23.08 4.62 -0.13
CA LEU A 113 -23.06 4.95 1.29
C LEU A 113 -21.65 4.83 1.86
N LEU A 114 -20.93 3.75 1.51
CA LEU A 114 -19.54 3.55 1.92
C LEU A 114 -18.65 4.67 1.33
N TRP A 115 -18.81 4.97 0.05
CA TRP A 115 -18.08 6.06 -0.62
C TRP A 115 -18.27 7.41 0.10
N ASN A 116 -19.53 7.76 0.43
CA ASN A 116 -19.84 9.00 1.16
C ASN A 116 -19.25 9.00 2.58
N ARG A 117 -19.34 7.89 3.31
CA ARG A 117 -18.74 7.75 4.66
C ARG A 117 -17.23 7.95 4.63
N ILE A 118 -16.54 7.41 3.62
CA ILE A 118 -15.10 7.60 3.44
C ILE A 118 -14.79 9.06 3.14
N GLY A 119 -15.58 9.72 2.28
CA GLY A 119 -15.45 11.15 2.02
C GLY A 119 -15.55 11.99 3.29
N LEU A 120 -16.59 11.76 4.09
CA LEU A 120 -16.79 12.44 5.38
C LEU A 120 -15.66 12.17 6.38
N LEU A 121 -15.13 10.95 6.42
CA LEU A 121 -13.97 10.65 7.27
C LEU A 121 -12.74 11.44 6.83
N HIS A 122 -12.46 11.55 5.53
CA HIS A 122 -11.37 12.39 5.03
C HIS A 122 -11.53 13.86 5.41
N ASP A 123 -12.75 14.38 5.35
CA ASP A 123 -13.05 15.76 5.73
C ASP A 123 -12.80 15.96 7.24
N THR A 124 -13.28 15.05 8.10
CA THR A 124 -13.03 15.06 9.54
C THR A 124 -11.52 14.95 9.85
N LEU A 125 -10.78 14.04 9.19
CA LEU A 125 -9.34 13.86 9.41
C LEU A 125 -8.49 15.05 8.94
N SER A 126 -9.05 15.94 8.14
CA SER A 126 -8.38 17.17 7.68
C SER A 126 -8.48 18.32 8.69
N LEU A 127 -9.28 18.15 9.75
CA LEU A 127 -9.49 19.13 10.82
C LEU A 127 -8.90 18.60 12.14
N PRO A 128 -8.12 19.39 12.88
CA PRO A 128 -7.61 18.97 14.17
C PRO A 128 -8.72 18.95 15.23
N GLY A 129 -8.68 18.00 16.15
CA GLY A 129 -9.51 17.98 17.36
C GLY A 129 -10.73 17.06 17.33
N ASP A 130 -11.12 16.53 16.17
CA ASP A 130 -12.34 15.70 16.04
C ASP A 130 -12.04 14.19 16.07
N THR A 131 -11.14 13.76 16.96
CA THR A 131 -10.66 12.36 17.05
C THR A 131 -11.82 11.39 17.30
N PHE A 132 -12.71 11.68 18.24
CA PHE A 132 -13.86 10.81 18.56
C PHE A 132 -14.84 10.66 17.39
N GLU A 133 -15.05 11.73 16.61
CA GLU A 133 -15.88 11.67 15.41
C GLU A 133 -15.19 10.81 14.34
N ALA A 134 -13.88 10.99 14.13
CA ALA A 134 -13.11 10.20 13.19
C ALA A 134 -13.10 8.70 13.54
N GLU A 135 -12.92 8.34 14.81
CA GLU A 135 -13.02 6.96 15.31
C GLU A 135 -14.40 6.36 15.07
N SER A 136 -15.46 7.11 15.36
CA SER A 136 -16.84 6.67 15.15
C SER A 136 -17.15 6.42 13.68
N ARG A 137 -16.69 7.32 12.80
CA ARG A 137 -16.82 7.17 11.34
C ARG A 137 -16.03 5.97 10.82
N LEU A 138 -14.79 5.79 11.30
CA LEU A 138 -13.95 4.65 10.94
C LEU A 138 -14.61 3.33 11.33
N ALA A 139 -15.14 3.22 12.54
CA ALA A 139 -15.82 2.00 13.01
C ALA A 139 -16.97 1.59 12.06
N LEU A 140 -17.81 2.55 11.64
CA LEU A 140 -18.90 2.31 10.70
C LEU A 140 -18.42 1.94 9.27
N ILE A 141 -17.25 2.40 8.86
CA ILE A 141 -16.62 2.04 7.59
C ILE A 141 -16.09 0.60 7.68
N VAL A 142 -15.34 0.27 8.71
CA VAL A 142 -14.75 -1.06 8.95
C VAL A 142 -15.85 -2.14 9.06
N GLU A 143 -16.92 -1.85 9.79
CA GLU A 143 -18.09 -2.74 9.89
C GLU A 143 -18.66 -3.04 8.49
N ARG A 144 -18.88 -2.00 7.68
CA ARG A 144 -19.46 -2.13 6.34
C ARG A 144 -18.54 -2.83 5.35
N LEU A 145 -17.23 -2.57 5.39
CA LEU A 145 -16.22 -3.31 4.64
C LEU A 145 -16.26 -4.80 5.00
N GLY A 146 -16.24 -5.12 6.29
CA GLY A 146 -16.33 -6.49 6.78
C GLY A 146 -17.62 -7.20 6.33
N TRP A 147 -18.76 -6.50 6.31
CA TRP A 147 -20.01 -7.04 5.79
C TRP A 147 -19.91 -7.37 4.28
N HIS A 148 -19.36 -6.48 3.46
CA HIS A 148 -19.16 -6.72 2.03
C HIS A 148 -18.26 -7.94 1.77
N LEU A 149 -17.15 -8.02 2.47
CA LEU A 149 -16.16 -9.08 2.28
C LEU A 149 -16.66 -10.44 2.75
N ARG A 150 -17.35 -10.50 3.91
CA ARG A 150 -17.95 -11.75 4.41
C ARG A 150 -19.01 -12.32 3.49
N ARG A 151 -19.82 -11.48 2.84
CA ARG A 151 -20.84 -11.92 1.84
C ARG A 151 -20.23 -12.45 0.54
N ARG A 152 -18.99 -12.05 0.24
CA ARG A 152 -18.26 -12.45 -0.98
C ARG A 152 -17.36 -13.65 -0.77
N ARG A 153 -17.21 -14.09 0.47
CA ARG A 153 -16.35 -15.20 0.82
C ARG A 153 -16.89 -16.49 0.21
N THR A 154 -16.32 -16.89 -0.92
CA THR A 154 -16.32 -18.27 -1.39
C THR A 154 -15.49 -19.12 -0.44
N GLN A 155 -15.78 -20.43 -0.31
CA GLN A 155 -14.97 -21.31 0.55
C GLN A 155 -13.48 -21.09 0.22
N ALA A 156 -12.72 -20.61 1.23
CA ALA A 156 -11.31 -20.36 1.07
C ALA A 156 -10.61 -21.67 0.68
N ALA A 157 -9.86 -21.64 -0.40
CA ALA A 157 -8.93 -22.71 -0.69
C ALA A 157 -7.99 -22.90 0.52
N PRO A 158 -7.61 -24.14 0.85
CA PRO A 158 -6.66 -24.37 1.94
C PRO A 158 -5.39 -23.54 1.70
N PRO A 159 -4.79 -22.99 2.77
CA PRO A 159 -3.58 -22.20 2.62
C PRO A 159 -2.52 -23.03 1.88
N PRO A 160 -1.82 -22.43 0.91
CA PRO A 160 -0.79 -23.14 0.19
C PRO A 160 0.31 -23.60 1.16
N VAL A 161 0.83 -24.79 0.92
CA VAL A 161 1.94 -25.35 1.70
C VAL A 161 3.13 -24.41 1.62
N ARG A 162 3.70 -24.04 2.77
CA ARG A 162 4.93 -23.24 2.86
C ARG A 162 6.06 -23.89 2.08
N GLY A 163 6.87 -23.09 1.43
CA GLY A 163 7.99 -23.57 0.62
C GLY A 163 9.10 -22.53 0.47
N LEU A 164 10.05 -22.80 -0.37
CA LEU A 164 11.26 -22.01 -0.60
C LEU A 164 10.99 -20.51 -0.83
N ALA A 165 9.86 -20.17 -1.43
CA ALA A 165 9.47 -18.78 -1.65
C ALA A 165 9.08 -18.07 -0.33
N ASP A 166 8.37 -18.78 0.54
CA ASP A 166 7.95 -18.27 1.84
C ASP A 166 9.15 -18.14 2.78
N ASP A 167 10.11 -19.06 2.70
CA ASP A 167 11.35 -18.99 3.48
C ASP A 167 12.21 -17.79 3.03
N LEU A 168 12.29 -17.52 1.72
CA LEU A 168 12.98 -16.32 1.22
C LEU A 168 12.24 -15.04 1.60
N HIS A 169 10.91 -15.04 1.62
CA HIS A 169 10.11 -13.90 2.05
C HIS A 169 10.43 -13.53 3.51
N ASP A 170 10.38 -14.50 4.41
CA ASP A 170 10.67 -14.30 5.83
C ASP A 170 12.11 -13.80 6.01
N LEU A 171 13.07 -14.36 5.28
CA LEU A 171 14.47 -13.95 5.33
C LEU A 171 14.67 -12.51 4.82
N LEU A 172 13.92 -12.08 3.80
CA LEU A 172 13.97 -10.70 3.31
C LEU A 172 13.40 -9.71 4.33
N ASP A 173 12.32 -10.07 5.02
CA ASP A 173 11.74 -9.23 6.08
C ASP A 173 12.65 -9.16 7.31
N GLU A 174 13.26 -10.27 7.71
CA GLU A 174 14.23 -10.34 8.80
C GLU A 174 15.49 -9.49 8.49
N ARG A 175 15.91 -9.44 7.24
CA ARG A 175 17.09 -8.68 6.77
C ARG A 175 16.73 -7.36 6.09
N LEU A 176 15.57 -6.80 6.38
CA LEU A 176 15.06 -5.60 5.71
C LEU A 176 16.04 -4.42 5.76
N ILE A 177 16.62 -4.16 6.92
CA ILE A 177 17.54 -3.04 7.15
C ILE A 177 18.96 -3.38 6.72
N THR A 178 19.48 -4.51 7.19
CA THR A 178 20.87 -4.92 6.92
C THR A 178 21.12 -5.28 5.48
N GLY A 179 20.05 -5.61 4.76
CA GLY A 179 20.12 -6.12 3.40
C GLY A 179 20.48 -7.61 3.36
N LEU A 180 20.31 -8.19 2.19
CA LEU A 180 20.59 -9.59 1.90
C LEU A 180 21.10 -9.72 0.48
N GLY A 181 22.31 -10.28 0.33
CA GLY A 181 22.84 -10.63 -0.99
C GLY A 181 22.18 -11.90 -1.52
N LEU A 182 22.03 -12.02 -2.84
CA LEU A 182 21.41 -13.19 -3.46
C LEU A 182 22.19 -14.48 -3.17
N ASP A 183 23.53 -14.43 -3.21
CA ASP A 183 24.40 -15.58 -2.90
C ASP A 183 24.33 -15.96 -1.42
N GLU A 184 24.13 -14.99 -0.53
CA GLU A 184 23.92 -15.22 0.89
C GLU A 184 22.58 -15.92 1.14
N ALA A 185 21.50 -15.43 0.51
CA ALA A 185 20.19 -16.07 0.56
C ALA A 185 20.24 -17.51 0.04
N ALA A 186 20.94 -17.72 -1.08
CA ALA A 186 21.12 -19.03 -1.68
C ALA A 186 21.85 -20.03 -0.75
N ARG A 187 22.89 -19.57 -0.06
CA ARG A 187 23.60 -20.36 0.94
C ARG A 187 22.74 -20.70 2.15
N LEU A 188 22.03 -19.70 2.70
CA LEU A 188 21.18 -19.88 3.89
C LEU A 188 20.03 -20.84 3.61
N LEU A 189 19.38 -20.71 2.46
CA LEU A 189 18.23 -21.54 2.07
C LEU A 189 18.64 -22.82 1.31
N ARG A 190 19.95 -23.09 1.14
CA ARG A 190 20.49 -24.25 0.44
C ARG A 190 19.84 -24.47 -0.93
N ALA A 191 19.70 -23.39 -1.69
CA ALA A 191 19.02 -23.39 -2.98
C ALA A 191 19.82 -22.60 -4.02
N ASP A 192 19.64 -22.95 -5.30
CA ASP A 192 20.22 -22.19 -6.40
C ASP A 192 19.62 -20.76 -6.47
N PRO A 193 20.45 -19.72 -6.72
CA PRO A 193 19.99 -18.34 -6.79
C PRO A 193 18.85 -18.10 -7.78
N THR A 194 18.94 -18.71 -8.97
CA THR A 194 17.91 -18.58 -10.02
C THR A 194 16.60 -19.23 -9.59
N ARG A 195 16.71 -20.39 -8.92
CA ARG A 195 15.54 -21.09 -8.35
C ARG A 195 14.85 -20.25 -7.29
N LEU A 196 15.60 -19.56 -6.42
CA LEU A 196 15.05 -18.63 -5.42
C LEU A 196 14.23 -17.51 -6.08
N ILE A 197 14.83 -16.81 -7.05
CA ILE A 197 14.15 -15.71 -7.77
C ILE A 197 12.87 -16.22 -8.45
N ARG A 198 12.94 -17.36 -9.15
CA ARG A 198 11.80 -17.92 -9.87
C ARG A 198 10.68 -18.37 -8.91
N ALA A 199 11.05 -19.06 -7.82
CA ALA A 199 10.08 -19.51 -6.82
C ALA A 199 9.35 -18.31 -6.18
N PHE A 200 10.10 -17.31 -5.76
CA PHE A 200 9.56 -16.08 -5.16
C PHE A 200 8.65 -15.34 -6.13
N SER A 201 9.13 -15.05 -7.35
CA SER A 201 8.34 -14.32 -8.35
C SER A 201 7.10 -15.11 -8.80
N LYS A 202 7.16 -16.44 -8.80
CA LYS A 202 6.00 -17.30 -9.08
C LYS A 202 4.97 -17.22 -7.95
N ARG A 203 5.41 -17.23 -6.71
CA ARG A 203 4.56 -17.26 -5.51
C ARG A 203 3.95 -15.90 -5.20
N PHE A 204 4.76 -14.84 -5.23
CA PHE A 204 4.40 -13.49 -4.79
C PHE A 204 4.15 -12.50 -5.94
N ALA A 205 4.22 -12.91 -7.20
CA ALA A 205 4.01 -12.08 -8.38
C ALA A 205 4.90 -10.81 -8.47
N ILE A 206 5.95 -10.73 -7.67
CA ILE A 206 6.91 -9.63 -7.60
C ILE A 206 8.33 -10.20 -7.45
N PRO A 207 9.36 -9.64 -8.12
CA PRO A 207 10.74 -10.05 -7.88
C PRO A 207 11.21 -9.71 -6.46
N PRO A 208 12.12 -10.54 -5.85
CA PRO A 208 12.59 -10.33 -4.47
C PRO A 208 13.14 -8.92 -4.20
N HIS A 209 13.93 -8.37 -5.14
CA HIS A 209 14.54 -7.04 -4.98
C HIS A 209 13.51 -5.89 -5.01
N LEU A 210 12.43 -6.03 -5.78
CA LEU A 210 11.34 -5.05 -5.80
C LEU A 210 10.50 -5.16 -4.53
N TYR A 211 10.28 -6.36 -4.02
CA TYR A 211 9.66 -6.59 -2.72
C TYR A 211 10.44 -5.86 -1.62
N LEU A 212 11.75 -6.14 -1.48
CA LEU A 212 12.61 -5.53 -0.47
C LEU A 212 12.62 -3.98 -0.59
N THR A 213 12.72 -3.46 -1.81
CA THR A 213 12.68 -2.01 -2.05
C THR A 213 11.35 -1.40 -1.65
N GLY A 214 10.24 -2.07 -1.96
CA GLY A 214 8.89 -1.63 -1.58
C GLY A 214 8.72 -1.54 -0.08
N ARG A 215 9.15 -2.56 0.66
CA ARG A 215 9.12 -2.61 2.12
C ARG A 215 9.93 -1.48 2.77
N ARG A 216 11.13 -1.20 2.23
CA ARG A 216 11.97 -0.08 2.68
C ARG A 216 11.32 1.28 2.44
N VAL A 217 10.69 1.47 1.29
CA VAL A 217 9.96 2.72 0.98
C VAL A 217 8.75 2.88 1.89
N GLU A 218 8.02 1.80 2.18
CA GLU A 218 6.90 1.82 3.13
C GLU A 218 7.34 2.26 4.53
N MET A 219 8.42 1.66 5.05
CA MET A 219 9.01 2.08 6.34
C MET A 219 9.49 3.53 6.29
N ALA A 220 10.13 3.95 5.19
CA ALA A 220 10.58 5.33 5.02
C ALA A 220 9.44 6.34 5.09
N ARG A 221 8.27 6.03 4.53
CA ARG A 221 7.06 6.89 4.63
C ARG A 221 6.68 7.15 6.08
N GLN A 222 6.62 6.09 6.89
CA GLN A 222 6.24 6.20 8.31
C GLN A 222 7.25 7.04 9.10
N LEU A 223 8.55 6.82 8.89
CA LEU A 223 9.61 7.60 9.56
C LEU A 223 9.61 9.07 9.13
N LEU A 224 9.37 9.35 7.86
CA LEU A 224 9.23 10.72 7.36
C LEU A 224 8.05 11.42 8.01
N LEU A 225 6.89 10.76 8.12
CA LEU A 225 5.68 11.30 8.74
C LEU A 225 5.84 11.48 10.26
N SER A 226 6.74 10.74 10.90
CA SER A 226 7.12 10.98 12.30
C SER A 226 8.11 12.15 12.49
N GLY A 227 8.48 12.82 11.39
CA GLY A 227 9.38 14.00 11.43
C GLY A 227 10.88 13.68 11.29
N MET A 228 11.25 12.42 11.02
CA MET A 228 12.66 12.06 10.84
C MET A 228 13.23 12.67 9.54
N PRO A 229 14.40 13.32 9.57
CA PRO A 229 15.03 13.87 8.36
C PRO A 229 15.35 12.80 7.31
N ALA A 230 15.16 13.09 6.02
CA ALA A 230 15.30 12.12 4.94
C ALA A 230 16.69 11.46 4.87
N GLY A 231 17.75 12.16 5.27
CA GLY A 231 19.09 11.57 5.36
C GLY A 231 19.20 10.49 6.42
N ALA A 232 18.63 10.72 7.61
CA ALA A 232 18.56 9.72 8.68
C ALA A 232 17.65 8.55 8.29
N VAL A 233 16.50 8.84 7.69
CA VAL A 233 15.58 7.79 7.18
C VAL A 233 16.27 6.83 6.23
N ALA A 234 17.11 7.34 5.31
CA ALA A 234 17.80 6.49 4.36
C ALA A 234 18.66 5.40 5.06
N ALA A 235 19.39 5.78 6.09
CA ALA A 235 20.19 4.84 6.88
C ALA A 235 19.32 3.85 7.67
N GLU A 236 18.27 4.34 8.33
CA GLU A 236 17.38 3.52 9.17
C GLU A 236 16.64 2.43 8.38
N VAL A 237 16.31 2.70 7.12
CA VAL A 237 15.57 1.73 6.30
C VAL A 237 16.45 0.92 5.35
N GLY A 238 17.78 1.04 5.45
CA GLY A 238 18.75 0.23 4.69
C GLY A 238 18.98 0.67 3.25
N PHE A 239 18.76 1.95 2.91
CA PHE A 239 19.28 2.54 1.67
C PHE A 239 20.73 2.98 1.84
N TYR A 240 21.51 2.91 0.76
CA TYR A 240 22.92 3.29 0.79
C TYR A 240 23.11 4.76 1.21
N ASP A 241 22.28 5.66 0.68
CA ASP A 241 22.28 7.09 0.98
C ASP A 241 20.92 7.73 0.70
N GLN A 242 20.78 9.02 1.00
CA GLN A 242 19.56 9.81 0.75
C GLN A 242 19.21 9.88 -0.75
N SER A 243 20.19 9.90 -1.64
CA SER A 243 19.95 9.97 -3.09
C SER A 243 19.36 8.66 -3.60
N HIS A 244 19.83 7.53 -3.07
CA HIS A 244 19.29 6.19 -3.34
C HIS A 244 17.84 6.08 -2.84
N LEU A 245 17.55 6.49 -1.60
CA LEU A 245 16.18 6.59 -1.08
C LEU A 245 15.32 7.47 -2.00
N THR A 246 15.77 8.69 -2.31
CA THR A 246 15.01 9.66 -3.11
C THR A 246 14.63 9.11 -4.48
N ARG A 247 15.54 8.41 -5.15
CA ARG A 247 15.29 7.79 -6.45
C ARG A 247 14.17 6.74 -6.38
N HIS A 248 14.24 5.82 -5.41
CA HIS A 248 13.24 4.77 -5.26
C HIS A 248 11.91 5.31 -4.76
N PHE A 249 11.93 6.22 -3.81
CA PHE A 249 10.76 6.90 -3.26
C PHE A 249 10.00 7.64 -4.36
N LYS A 250 10.72 8.45 -5.18
CA LYS A 250 10.12 9.15 -6.32
C LYS A 250 9.57 8.20 -7.38
N ARG A 251 10.26 7.09 -7.66
CA ARG A 251 9.79 6.08 -8.60
C ARG A 251 8.48 5.44 -8.13
N MET A 252 8.35 5.16 -6.83
CA MET A 252 7.17 4.48 -6.27
C MET A 252 6.01 5.43 -5.97
N LEU A 253 6.30 6.64 -5.46
CA LEU A 253 5.27 7.56 -4.97
C LEU A 253 5.07 8.80 -5.83
N GLY A 254 5.88 9.00 -6.85
CA GLY A 254 5.78 10.14 -7.76
C GLY A 254 6.40 11.43 -7.23
N VAL A 255 6.82 11.49 -5.96
CA VAL A 255 7.40 12.67 -5.31
C VAL A 255 8.65 12.33 -4.52
N THR A 256 9.45 13.34 -4.19
CA THR A 256 10.61 13.18 -3.30
C THR A 256 10.18 13.09 -1.84
N PRO A 257 11.01 12.49 -0.96
CA PRO A 257 10.74 12.43 0.48
C PRO A 257 10.40 13.78 1.11
N GLY A 258 11.15 14.84 0.76
CA GLY A 258 10.90 16.18 1.31
C GLY A 258 9.57 16.81 0.86
N ARG A 259 9.06 16.47 -0.33
CA ARG A 259 7.73 16.91 -0.79
C ARG A 259 6.58 16.07 -0.24
N TYR A 260 6.89 14.93 0.29
CA TYR A 260 5.90 14.02 0.86
C TYR A 260 5.38 14.51 2.20
N VAL A 261 6.23 15.15 2.99
CA VAL A 261 5.94 15.69 4.33
C VAL A 261 5.84 17.22 4.39
N ALA A 262 5.89 17.90 3.24
CA ALA A 262 5.87 19.37 3.15
C ALA A 262 4.44 19.96 3.22
#